data_ca627877fc7a8514d52a8822c6a4f95b
#
_entry.id   ca627877fc7a8514d52a8822c6a4f95b
#
_cell.length_a   1.000
_cell.length_b   1.000
_cell.length_c   1.000
_cell.angle_alpha   90.00
_cell.angle_beta   90.00
_cell.angle_gamma   90.00
#
_symmetry.space_group_name_H-M   'P 1'
#
loop_
_entity.id
_entity.type
_entity.pdbx_description
1 polymer ?
#
loop_
_entity_poly.entity_id
_entity_poly.type
_entity_poly.pdbx_seq_one_letter_code
_entity_poly.pdbx_strand_id
1 'polypeptide(L)'
;MTTLERPPSEVFCLTCGPEAGLERDPVAPLLRCASCGSVTEVPILPQFVVTGASGAGKSTVTAPLRRLLPECEVFEGDLISQIAALGWDAFSDTWLRIAHGLALNGRPMVLCTSLIPSHLEPLPARKLLGPIHFCNLDCPDDVLAARLRARPSWRHSSTEEAVVTHQRFATWLREHIDPTWDTSALTPVETAERIATRVRTYTTDPAGAAA
;
A
#
# COMPACT_ATOMS: atom_id res chain seq x y z
N MET A 1 -22.20 -35.42 -20.81
CA MET A 1 -20.99 -34.79 -20.30
C MET A 1 -21.39 -33.40 -19.87
N THR A 2 -21.58 -33.19 -18.58
CA THR A 2 -21.87 -31.88 -18.01
C THR A 2 -20.57 -31.06 -18.15
N THR A 3 -20.59 -30.05 -18.99
CA THR A 3 -19.52 -29.04 -19.03
C THR A 3 -19.47 -28.40 -17.65
N LEU A 4 -18.47 -28.75 -16.88
CA LEU A 4 -18.11 -28.03 -15.67
C LEU A 4 -17.83 -26.57 -16.13
N GLU A 5 -18.79 -25.68 -15.90
CA GLU A 5 -18.56 -24.24 -16.10
C GLU A 5 -17.35 -23.86 -15.23
N ARG A 6 -16.31 -23.40 -15.86
CA ARG A 6 -15.13 -22.92 -15.17
C ARG A 6 -15.54 -21.67 -14.37
N PRO A 7 -15.24 -21.59 -13.06
CA PRO A 7 -15.56 -20.41 -12.29
C PRO A 7 -14.89 -19.17 -12.90
N PRO A 8 -15.49 -17.97 -12.74
CA PRO A 8 -14.87 -16.73 -13.18
C PRO A 8 -13.48 -16.58 -12.58
N SER A 9 -12.58 -15.93 -13.31
CA SER A 9 -11.23 -15.62 -12.82
C SER A 9 -11.13 -14.12 -12.54
N GLU A 10 -10.62 -13.80 -11.36
CA GLU A 10 -10.34 -12.43 -10.93
C GLU A 10 -8.90 -12.01 -11.26
N VAL A 11 -8.11 -12.90 -11.84
CA VAL A 11 -6.69 -12.69 -12.16
C VAL A 11 -6.48 -12.52 -13.66
N PHE A 12 -7.28 -13.22 -14.49
CA PHE A 12 -7.21 -13.16 -15.94
C PHE A 12 -8.57 -13.45 -16.58
N CYS A 13 -8.75 -12.96 -17.78
CA CYS A 13 -9.97 -13.24 -18.55
C CYS A 13 -10.01 -14.72 -18.98
N LEU A 14 -11.07 -15.43 -18.60
CA LEU A 14 -11.23 -16.84 -19.01
C LEU A 14 -11.46 -17.05 -20.51
N THR A 15 -11.91 -16.00 -21.21
CA THR A 15 -12.12 -16.01 -22.67
C THR A 15 -10.85 -15.69 -23.42
N CYS A 16 -10.08 -14.67 -22.99
CA CYS A 16 -8.92 -14.14 -23.71
C CYS A 16 -7.58 -14.65 -23.16
N GLY A 17 -7.56 -15.22 -21.96
CA GLY A 17 -6.36 -15.72 -21.32
C GLY A 17 -5.62 -14.67 -20.45
N PRO A 18 -4.41 -15.04 -19.95
CA PRO A 18 -3.68 -14.26 -18.96
C PRO A 18 -3.12 -12.91 -19.48
N GLU A 19 -2.97 -12.77 -20.78
CA GLU A 19 -2.45 -11.55 -21.40
C GLU A 19 -3.53 -10.48 -21.62
N ALA A 20 -4.81 -10.86 -21.45
CA ALA A 20 -5.91 -9.92 -21.57
C ALA A 20 -5.90 -8.96 -20.37
N GLY A 21 -5.89 -7.67 -20.64
CA GLY A 21 -5.97 -6.64 -19.59
C GLY A 21 -7.33 -6.70 -18.91
N LEU A 22 -7.33 -6.94 -17.60
CA LEU A 22 -8.50 -6.70 -16.75
C LEU A 22 -8.41 -5.30 -16.18
N GLU A 23 -9.51 -4.58 -16.20
CA GLU A 23 -9.62 -3.23 -15.66
C GLU A 23 -10.84 -3.17 -14.74
N ARG A 24 -10.68 -2.46 -13.61
CA ARG A 24 -11.78 -2.23 -12.70
C ARG A 24 -12.78 -1.25 -13.33
N ASP A 25 -14.06 -1.57 -13.18
CA ASP A 25 -15.11 -0.59 -13.45
C ASP A 25 -15.02 0.53 -12.39
N PRO A 26 -15.09 1.81 -12.79
CA PRO A 26 -14.93 2.92 -11.84
C PRO A 26 -16.08 3.06 -10.84
N VAL A 27 -17.25 2.50 -11.14
CA VAL A 27 -18.48 2.67 -10.34
C VAL A 27 -18.96 1.36 -9.75
N ALA A 28 -18.92 0.29 -10.54
CA ALA A 28 -19.46 -1.01 -10.13
C ALA A 28 -18.36 -1.95 -9.56
N PRO A 29 -18.71 -2.90 -8.69
CA PRO A 29 -17.79 -3.91 -8.16
C PRO A 29 -17.45 -4.98 -9.22
N LEU A 30 -16.93 -4.54 -10.35
CA LEU A 30 -16.67 -5.36 -11.53
C LEU A 30 -15.24 -5.19 -12.03
N LEU A 31 -14.64 -6.28 -12.50
CA LEU A 31 -13.52 -6.26 -13.45
C LEU A 31 -14.05 -6.49 -14.86
N ARG A 32 -13.58 -5.71 -15.80
CA ARG A 32 -13.92 -5.82 -17.22
C ARG A 32 -12.68 -6.18 -18.03
N CYS A 33 -12.83 -7.14 -18.94
CA CYS A 33 -11.78 -7.44 -19.91
C CYS A 33 -11.73 -6.37 -21.00
N ALA A 34 -10.59 -5.71 -21.17
CA ALA A 34 -10.38 -4.70 -22.20
C ALA A 34 -10.48 -5.28 -23.63
N SER A 35 -10.21 -6.59 -23.81
CA SER A 35 -10.20 -7.23 -25.12
C SER A 35 -11.56 -7.73 -25.58
N CYS A 36 -12.37 -8.36 -24.71
CA CYS A 36 -13.65 -8.98 -25.09
C CYS A 36 -14.87 -8.45 -24.34
N GLY A 37 -14.69 -7.53 -23.39
CA GLY A 37 -15.77 -6.94 -22.62
C GLY A 37 -16.39 -7.84 -21.55
N SER A 38 -15.92 -9.10 -21.36
CA SER A 38 -16.42 -9.96 -20.29
C SER A 38 -16.22 -9.32 -18.93
N VAL A 39 -17.15 -9.57 -18.01
CA VAL A 39 -17.14 -8.97 -16.66
C VAL A 39 -17.10 -10.03 -15.59
N THR A 40 -16.46 -9.71 -14.47
CA THR A 40 -16.41 -10.53 -13.26
C THR A 40 -16.69 -9.64 -12.06
N GLU A 41 -17.61 -10.04 -11.19
CA GLU A 41 -17.86 -9.34 -9.93
C GLU A 41 -16.69 -9.50 -8.97
N VAL A 42 -16.25 -8.39 -8.37
CA VAL A 42 -15.14 -8.37 -7.41
C VAL A 42 -15.42 -7.34 -6.30
N PRO A 43 -15.00 -7.59 -5.06
CA PRO A 43 -15.17 -6.62 -3.99
C PRO A 43 -14.40 -5.32 -4.27
N ILE A 44 -15.00 -4.19 -3.93
CA ILE A 44 -14.30 -2.90 -3.87
C ILE A 44 -13.88 -2.66 -2.44
N LEU A 45 -12.60 -2.86 -2.16
CA LEU A 45 -12.03 -2.57 -0.84
C LEU A 45 -10.98 -1.47 -0.94
N PRO A 46 -11.00 -0.50 -0.01
CA PRO A 46 -9.92 0.48 0.08
C PRO A 46 -8.62 -0.22 0.49
N GLN A 47 -7.51 0.28 -0.02
CA GLN A 47 -6.17 -0.13 0.38
C GLN A 47 -5.46 1.03 1.07
N PHE A 48 -4.48 0.74 1.91
CA PHE A 48 -3.83 1.76 2.72
C PHE A 48 -2.31 1.65 2.60
N VAL A 49 -1.65 2.79 2.42
CA VAL A 49 -0.19 2.90 2.43
C VAL A 49 0.22 3.84 3.56
N VAL A 50 0.91 3.30 4.55
CA VAL A 50 1.59 4.07 5.59
C VAL A 50 2.99 4.37 5.08
N THR A 51 3.14 5.57 4.49
CA THR A 51 4.41 6.00 3.92
C THR A 51 5.28 6.76 4.93
N GLY A 52 6.46 7.13 4.54
CA GLY A 52 7.42 7.88 5.34
C GLY A 52 8.86 7.64 4.88
N ALA A 53 9.75 8.56 5.19
CA ALA A 53 11.18 8.38 4.96
C ALA A 53 11.73 7.20 5.78
N SER A 54 12.89 6.67 5.40
CA SER A 54 13.60 5.72 6.27
C SER A 54 13.89 6.38 7.62
N GLY A 55 13.60 5.67 8.73
CA GLY A 55 13.74 6.27 10.07
C GLY A 55 12.47 6.90 10.64
N ALA A 56 11.44 7.13 9.83
CA ALA A 56 10.18 7.74 10.28
C ALA A 56 9.29 6.84 11.17
N GLY A 57 9.64 5.57 11.39
CA GLY A 57 8.93 4.70 12.33
C GLY A 57 7.98 3.67 11.70
N LYS A 58 7.94 3.49 10.39
CA LYS A 58 7.05 2.54 9.71
C LYS A 58 7.09 1.12 10.26
N SER A 59 8.27 0.52 10.36
CA SER A 59 8.43 -0.83 10.91
C SER A 59 8.01 -0.93 12.37
N THR A 60 8.16 0.16 13.12
CA THR A 60 7.84 0.21 14.55
C THR A 60 6.33 0.15 14.80
N VAL A 61 5.51 0.72 13.92
CA VAL A 61 4.05 0.72 14.05
C VAL A 61 3.38 -0.55 13.52
N THR A 62 4.09 -1.36 12.74
CA THR A 62 3.51 -2.54 12.08
C THR A 62 2.94 -3.56 13.08
N ALA A 63 3.68 -3.88 14.13
CA ALA A 63 3.23 -4.85 15.14
C ALA A 63 2.02 -4.35 15.97
N PRO A 64 1.97 -3.09 16.46
CA PRO A 64 0.77 -2.52 17.03
C PRO A 64 -0.42 -2.52 16.06
N LEU A 65 -0.23 -2.15 14.78
CA LEU A 65 -1.29 -2.13 13.77
C LEU A 65 -1.92 -3.50 13.56
N ARG A 66 -1.14 -4.57 13.48
CA ARG A 66 -1.66 -5.94 13.36
C ARG A 66 -2.61 -6.32 14.49
N ARG A 67 -2.35 -5.84 15.71
CA ARG A 67 -3.23 -6.09 16.86
C ARG A 67 -4.49 -5.24 16.84
N LEU A 68 -4.36 -3.99 16.35
CA LEU A 68 -5.48 -3.04 16.30
C LEU A 68 -6.42 -3.27 15.13
N LEU A 69 -5.92 -3.87 14.02
CA LEU A 69 -6.66 -4.06 12.77
C LEU A 69 -6.73 -5.55 12.38
N PRO A 70 -7.36 -6.41 13.19
CA PRO A 70 -7.51 -7.83 12.88
C PRO A 70 -8.35 -8.08 11.61
N GLU A 71 -9.13 -7.10 11.18
CA GLU A 71 -9.92 -7.09 9.94
C GLU A 71 -9.10 -6.81 8.68
N CYS A 72 -7.86 -6.31 8.81
CA CYS A 72 -6.95 -5.98 7.71
C CYS A 72 -5.73 -6.90 7.69
N GLU A 73 -5.05 -6.98 6.55
CA GLU A 73 -3.72 -7.56 6.46
C GLU A 73 -2.65 -6.46 6.50
N VAL A 74 -1.81 -6.48 7.54
CA VAL A 74 -0.80 -5.44 7.77
C VAL A 74 0.59 -5.99 7.43
N PHE A 75 1.25 -5.36 6.45
CA PHE A 75 2.57 -5.75 5.98
C PHE A 75 3.61 -4.64 6.14
N GLU A 76 4.84 -5.07 6.34
CA GLU A 76 6.03 -4.25 6.16
C GLU A 76 6.56 -4.47 4.73
N GLY A 77 6.83 -3.38 4.00
CA GLY A 77 7.25 -3.45 2.61
C GLY A 77 8.52 -4.26 2.39
N ASP A 78 9.44 -4.23 3.34
CA ASP A 78 10.71 -4.96 3.28
C ASP A 78 10.54 -6.49 3.24
N LEU A 79 9.33 -7.03 3.51
CA LEU A 79 9.04 -8.47 3.46
C LEU A 79 9.40 -9.10 2.10
N ILE A 80 9.23 -8.36 1.02
CA ILE A 80 9.58 -8.81 -0.35
C ILE A 80 10.69 -7.94 -0.96
N SER A 81 11.60 -7.43 -0.13
CA SER A 81 12.67 -6.50 -0.58
C SER A 81 13.55 -7.10 -1.69
N GLN A 82 13.68 -8.42 -1.78
CA GLN A 82 14.42 -9.10 -2.83
C GLN A 82 13.86 -8.80 -4.23
N ILE A 83 12.56 -8.55 -4.35
CA ILE A 83 11.93 -8.19 -5.63
C ILE A 83 12.39 -6.80 -6.11
N ALA A 84 12.82 -5.92 -5.22
CA ALA A 84 13.38 -4.63 -5.60
C ALA A 84 14.65 -4.75 -6.48
N ALA A 85 15.33 -5.89 -6.46
CA ALA A 85 16.43 -6.17 -7.38
C ALA A 85 15.98 -6.28 -8.85
N LEU A 86 14.69 -6.52 -9.10
CA LEU A 86 14.06 -6.51 -10.43
C LEU A 86 13.57 -5.11 -10.85
N GLY A 87 13.75 -4.12 -9.99
CA GLY A 87 13.30 -2.73 -10.16
C GLY A 87 12.16 -2.34 -9.23
N TRP A 88 12.04 -1.04 -8.98
CA TRP A 88 11.01 -0.50 -8.09
C TRP A 88 9.59 -0.69 -8.61
N ASP A 89 9.40 -0.68 -9.94
CA ASP A 89 8.09 -0.95 -10.55
C ASP A 89 7.66 -2.39 -10.30
N ALA A 90 8.56 -3.36 -10.45
CA ALA A 90 8.30 -4.77 -10.18
C ALA A 90 7.94 -4.99 -8.69
N PHE A 91 8.67 -4.34 -7.78
CA PHE A 91 8.39 -4.37 -6.35
C PHE A 91 7.00 -3.79 -6.04
N SER A 92 6.69 -2.63 -6.58
CA SER A 92 5.43 -1.92 -6.34
C SER A 92 4.24 -2.65 -6.95
N ASP A 93 4.36 -3.15 -8.21
CA ASP A 93 3.30 -3.93 -8.87
C ASP A 93 3.02 -5.25 -8.14
N THR A 94 4.06 -5.88 -7.58
CA THR A 94 3.87 -7.08 -6.76
C THR A 94 3.01 -6.80 -5.52
N TRP A 95 3.25 -5.69 -4.82
CA TRP A 95 2.41 -5.29 -3.69
C TRP A 95 0.97 -5.00 -4.11
N LEU A 96 0.75 -4.37 -5.25
CA LEU A 96 -0.61 -4.14 -5.77
C LEU A 96 -1.32 -5.46 -6.10
N ARG A 97 -0.63 -6.46 -6.64
CA ARG A 97 -1.20 -7.80 -6.89
C ARG A 97 -1.54 -8.54 -5.60
N ILE A 98 -0.69 -8.43 -4.58
CA ILE A 98 -0.99 -8.98 -3.24
C ILE A 98 -2.24 -8.30 -2.68
N ALA A 99 -2.32 -6.97 -2.75
CA ALA A 99 -3.48 -6.21 -2.31
C ALA A 99 -4.77 -6.63 -3.03
N HIS A 100 -4.70 -6.86 -4.36
CA HIS A 100 -5.82 -7.37 -5.12
C HIS A 100 -6.27 -8.75 -4.63
N GLY A 101 -5.32 -9.69 -4.47
CA GLY A 101 -5.64 -11.03 -3.96
C GLY A 101 -6.27 -11.02 -2.56
N LEU A 102 -5.83 -10.12 -1.68
CA LEU A 102 -6.43 -9.93 -0.36
C LEU A 102 -7.84 -9.33 -0.45
N ALA A 103 -8.04 -8.35 -1.32
CA ALA A 103 -9.34 -7.73 -1.55
C ALA A 103 -10.39 -8.75 -2.02
N LEU A 104 -10.01 -9.71 -2.89
CA LEU A 104 -10.87 -10.81 -3.31
C LEU A 104 -11.33 -11.70 -2.14
N ASN A 105 -10.55 -11.76 -1.08
CA ASN A 105 -10.88 -12.47 0.16
C ASN A 105 -11.54 -11.57 1.22
N GLY A 106 -12.00 -10.39 0.84
CA GLY A 106 -12.67 -9.45 1.72
C GLY A 106 -11.75 -8.77 2.74
N ARG A 107 -10.42 -8.73 2.50
CA ARG A 107 -9.45 -8.18 3.45
C ARG A 107 -8.69 -7.00 2.85
N PRO A 108 -8.86 -5.78 3.40
CA PRO A 108 -8.05 -4.64 3.03
C PRO A 108 -6.58 -4.84 3.44
N MET A 109 -5.66 -4.29 2.65
CA MET A 109 -4.24 -4.26 3.00
C MET A 109 -3.85 -2.92 3.61
N VAL A 110 -3.02 -2.95 4.65
CA VAL A 110 -2.27 -1.81 5.19
C VAL A 110 -0.78 -2.09 4.96
N LEU A 111 -0.17 -1.37 4.04
CA LEU A 111 1.24 -1.55 3.67
C LEU A 111 2.10 -0.44 4.25
N CYS A 112 3.02 -0.79 5.15
CA CYS A 112 4.00 0.12 5.74
C CYS A 112 5.27 0.13 4.86
N THR A 113 5.43 1.16 4.00
CA THR A 113 6.53 1.24 3.04
C THR A 113 6.78 2.68 2.59
N SER A 114 7.86 2.93 1.84
CA SER A 114 8.20 4.29 1.33
C SER A 114 7.65 4.53 -0.09
N LEU A 115 6.42 4.08 -0.36
CA LEU A 115 5.73 4.31 -1.64
C LEU A 115 4.89 5.60 -1.58
N ILE A 116 4.71 6.21 -2.74
CA ILE A 116 3.90 7.41 -2.94
C ILE A 116 2.92 7.18 -4.12
N PRO A 117 1.86 7.98 -4.27
CA PRO A 117 0.89 7.79 -5.35
C PRO A 117 1.51 7.66 -6.74
N SER A 118 2.46 8.52 -7.09
CA SER A 118 3.11 8.50 -8.40
C SER A 118 3.91 7.23 -8.71
N HIS A 119 4.29 6.45 -7.70
CA HIS A 119 4.94 5.15 -7.90
C HIS A 119 3.92 4.05 -8.25
N LEU A 120 2.64 4.24 -7.93
CA LEU A 120 1.61 3.21 -8.06
C LEU A 120 0.70 3.44 -9.26
N GLU A 121 0.33 4.69 -9.54
CA GLU A 121 -0.66 5.02 -10.58
C GLU A 121 -0.31 4.51 -11.99
N PRO A 122 0.96 4.51 -12.46
CA PRO A 122 1.29 4.01 -13.80
C PRO A 122 1.36 2.47 -13.90
N LEU A 123 1.25 1.74 -12.78
CA LEU A 123 1.50 0.30 -12.76
C LEU A 123 0.30 -0.50 -13.26
N PRO A 124 0.53 -1.63 -13.98
CA PRO A 124 -0.54 -2.45 -14.53
C PRO A 124 -1.54 -2.94 -13.48
N ALA A 125 -1.07 -3.40 -12.32
CA ALA A 125 -1.95 -3.91 -11.27
C ALA A 125 -2.77 -2.83 -10.56
N ARG A 126 -2.45 -1.51 -10.73
CA ARG A 126 -3.24 -0.41 -10.17
C ARG A 126 -4.69 -0.44 -10.65
N LYS A 127 -4.91 -0.85 -11.88
CA LYS A 127 -6.23 -0.96 -12.50
C LYS A 127 -7.14 -2.03 -11.89
N LEU A 128 -6.58 -2.94 -11.09
CA LEU A 128 -7.33 -4.00 -10.41
C LEU A 128 -7.87 -3.57 -9.04
N LEU A 129 -7.42 -2.41 -8.54
CA LEU A 129 -7.70 -1.97 -7.18
C LEU A 129 -8.68 -0.81 -7.12
N GLY A 130 -9.41 -0.75 -6.02
CA GLY A 130 -10.18 0.42 -5.61
C GLY A 130 -9.30 1.57 -5.13
N PRO A 131 -9.85 2.47 -4.30
CA PRO A 131 -9.09 3.58 -3.73
C PRO A 131 -7.88 3.10 -2.93
N ILE A 132 -6.76 3.84 -3.04
CA ILE A 132 -5.57 3.66 -2.20
C ILE A 132 -5.41 4.93 -1.37
N HIS A 133 -5.51 4.79 -0.06
CA HIS A 133 -5.37 5.88 0.89
C HIS A 133 -3.97 5.93 1.46
N PHE A 134 -3.38 7.10 1.47
CA PHE A 134 -2.05 7.32 2.02
C PHE A 134 -2.13 8.03 3.37
N CYS A 135 -1.15 7.79 4.21
CA CYS A 135 -0.80 8.60 5.35
C CYS A 135 0.72 8.60 5.54
N ASN A 136 1.26 9.70 6.01
CA ASN A 136 2.69 9.89 6.19
C ASN A 136 3.07 9.78 7.66
N LEU A 137 4.15 9.03 7.94
CA LEU A 137 4.86 9.11 9.20
C LEU A 137 6.09 9.99 9.04
N ASP A 138 6.26 10.91 9.96
CA ASP A 138 7.33 11.89 9.93
C ASP A 138 7.99 12.07 11.30
N CYS A 139 9.04 12.82 11.36
CA CYS A 139 9.67 13.36 12.56
C CYS A 139 10.58 14.53 12.16
N PRO A 140 10.98 15.41 13.11
CA PRO A 140 11.96 16.46 12.84
C PRO A 140 13.24 15.94 12.19
N ASP A 141 13.85 16.76 11.34
CA ASP A 141 14.99 16.35 10.49
C ASP A 141 16.22 15.94 11.31
N ASP A 142 16.44 16.55 12.47
CA ASP A 142 17.50 16.18 13.41
C ASP A 142 17.25 14.80 14.05
N VAL A 143 15.99 14.54 14.41
CA VAL A 143 15.55 13.23 14.93
C VAL A 143 15.69 12.15 13.86
N LEU A 144 15.28 12.46 12.62
CA LEU A 144 15.44 11.56 11.49
C LEU A 144 16.90 11.21 11.24
N ALA A 145 17.77 12.22 11.21
CA ALA A 145 19.21 12.05 11.04
C ALA A 145 19.82 11.19 12.16
N ALA A 146 19.47 11.47 13.41
CA ALA A 146 19.94 10.68 14.56
C ALA A 146 19.51 9.21 14.45
N ARG A 147 18.24 8.94 14.09
CA ARG A 147 17.72 7.58 13.91
C ARG A 147 18.42 6.84 12.77
N LEU A 148 18.73 7.53 11.66
CA LEU A 148 19.42 6.93 10.51
C LEU A 148 20.88 6.59 10.85
N ARG A 149 21.62 7.52 11.47
CA ARG A 149 23.02 7.31 11.90
C ARG A 149 23.18 6.18 12.93
N ALA A 150 22.17 5.98 13.77
CA ALA A 150 22.16 4.90 14.76
C ALA A 150 21.92 3.50 14.16
N ARG A 151 21.60 3.41 12.85
CA ARG A 151 21.36 2.11 12.19
C ARG A 151 22.65 1.35 11.94
N PRO A 152 22.58 0.01 11.91
CA PRO A 152 23.72 -0.81 11.50
C PRO A 152 24.18 -0.46 10.08
N SER A 153 25.48 -0.43 9.84
CA SER A 153 26.10 -0.05 8.57
C SER A 153 25.65 -0.88 7.36
N TRP A 154 25.27 -2.14 7.57
CA TRP A 154 24.74 -3.00 6.52
C TRP A 154 23.44 -2.50 5.89
N ARG A 155 22.73 -1.59 6.54
CA ARG A 155 21.50 -0.97 5.98
C ARG A 155 21.77 0.13 4.97
N HIS A 156 23.01 0.53 4.76
CA HIS A 156 23.45 1.60 3.85
C HIS A 156 22.73 2.97 4.00
N SER A 157 21.75 3.07 4.93
CA SER A 157 20.99 4.30 5.19
C SER A 157 21.61 5.19 6.27
N SER A 158 22.77 4.79 6.81
CA SER A 158 23.51 5.53 7.85
C SER A 158 24.55 6.51 7.31
N THR A 159 24.77 6.56 5.99
CA THR A 159 25.68 7.52 5.35
C THR A 159 25.09 8.92 5.35
N GLU A 160 25.93 9.96 5.35
CA GLU A 160 25.46 11.35 5.30
C GLU A 160 24.68 11.66 4.02
N GLU A 161 25.06 11.07 2.90
CA GLU A 161 24.33 11.19 1.63
C GLU A 161 22.91 10.60 1.75
N ALA A 162 22.78 9.42 2.36
CA ALA A 162 21.49 8.79 2.61
C ALA A 162 20.64 9.63 3.59
N VAL A 163 21.25 10.19 4.63
CA VAL A 163 20.56 11.09 5.57
C VAL A 163 19.95 12.27 4.84
N VAL A 164 20.74 12.99 4.03
CA VAL A 164 20.27 14.14 3.24
C VAL A 164 19.16 13.73 2.26
N THR A 165 19.31 12.59 1.59
CA THR A 165 18.29 12.07 0.66
C THR A 165 16.98 11.79 1.38
N HIS A 166 17.03 11.16 2.55
CA HIS A 166 15.81 10.87 3.33
C HIS A 166 15.17 12.11 3.95
N GLN A 167 15.95 13.11 4.33
CA GLN A 167 15.40 14.40 4.79
C GLN A 167 14.67 15.14 3.66
N ARG A 168 15.23 15.18 2.46
CA ARG A 168 14.55 15.74 1.27
C ARG A 168 13.25 15.01 0.95
N PHE A 169 13.27 13.68 1.03
CA PHE A 169 12.07 12.89 0.83
C PHE A 169 11.03 13.13 1.92
N ALA A 170 11.43 13.25 3.19
CA ALA A 170 10.53 13.60 4.30
C ALA A 170 9.89 14.97 4.08
N THR A 171 10.66 15.97 3.65
CA THR A 171 10.13 17.30 3.31
C THR A 171 9.06 17.22 2.22
N TRP A 172 9.36 16.50 1.13
CA TRP A 172 8.39 16.28 0.06
C TRP A 172 7.12 15.60 0.55
N LEU A 173 7.24 14.57 1.39
CA LEU A 173 6.08 13.86 1.96
C LEU A 173 5.19 14.75 2.80
N ARG A 174 5.77 15.65 3.63
CA ARG A 174 5.01 16.62 4.44
C ARG A 174 4.15 17.56 3.59
N GLU A 175 4.62 17.91 2.41
CA GLU A 175 3.95 18.83 1.49
C GLU A 175 2.87 18.15 0.64
N HIS A 176 2.95 16.82 0.44
CA HIS A 176 2.14 16.13 -0.57
C HIS A 176 1.25 15.02 -0.02
N ILE A 177 1.48 14.54 1.21
CA ILE A 177 0.73 13.43 1.80
C ILE A 177 0.06 13.86 3.10
N ASP A 178 -1.26 13.80 3.11
CA ASP A 178 -2.09 14.09 4.29
C ASP A 178 -2.96 12.86 4.65
N PRO A 179 -3.13 12.54 5.94
CA PRO A 179 -2.49 13.18 7.11
C PRO A 179 -1.03 12.77 7.30
N THR A 180 -0.30 13.65 7.98
CA THR A 180 1.04 13.41 8.48
C THR A 180 1.04 13.34 10.01
N TRP A 181 1.70 12.33 10.59
CA TRP A 181 1.84 12.17 12.04
C TRP A 181 3.30 12.18 12.49
N ASP A 182 3.59 13.01 13.49
CA ASP A 182 4.91 13.11 14.08
C ASP A 182 5.17 11.95 15.06
N THR A 183 6.07 11.07 14.67
CA THR A 183 6.50 9.89 15.47
C THR A 183 7.57 10.22 16.52
N SER A 184 7.98 11.48 16.65
CA SER A 184 8.80 11.96 17.78
C SER A 184 7.93 12.39 18.95
N ALA A 185 6.71 12.86 18.68
CA ALA A 185 5.74 13.30 19.67
C ALA A 185 4.75 12.21 20.10
N LEU A 186 4.67 11.10 19.36
CA LEU A 186 3.75 9.99 19.61
C LEU A 186 4.51 8.69 19.88
N THR A 187 3.99 7.89 20.79
CA THR A 187 4.45 6.51 20.95
C THR A 187 4.04 5.65 19.73
N PRO A 188 4.69 4.50 19.51
CA PRO A 188 4.28 3.58 18.43
C PRO A 188 2.82 3.11 18.53
N VAL A 189 2.29 2.97 19.74
CA VAL A 189 0.91 2.56 19.97
C VAL A 189 -0.05 3.70 19.60
N GLU A 190 0.18 4.91 20.09
CA GLU A 190 -0.64 6.08 19.76
C GLU A 190 -0.63 6.38 18.25
N THR A 191 0.53 6.22 17.60
CA THR A 191 0.63 6.37 16.14
C THR A 191 -0.22 5.31 15.44
N ALA A 192 -0.14 4.05 15.87
CA ALA A 192 -0.93 2.97 15.30
C ALA A 192 -2.44 3.15 15.55
N GLU A 193 -2.86 3.69 16.70
CA GLU A 193 -4.27 4.01 16.99
C GLU A 193 -4.82 5.08 16.04
N ARG A 194 -4.04 6.13 15.73
CA ARG A 194 -4.44 7.14 14.73
C ARG A 194 -4.58 6.55 13.34
N ILE A 195 -3.64 5.69 12.92
CA ILE A 195 -3.73 4.98 11.65
C ILE A 195 -4.96 4.07 11.63
N ALA A 196 -5.18 3.27 12.69
CA ALA A 196 -6.30 2.35 12.77
C ALA A 196 -7.65 3.07 12.72
N THR A 197 -7.77 4.22 13.40
CA THR A 197 -8.97 5.06 13.33
C THR A 197 -9.24 5.50 11.90
N ARG A 198 -8.20 5.99 11.20
CA ARG A 198 -8.33 6.40 9.79
C ARG A 198 -8.71 5.23 8.88
N VAL A 199 -8.09 4.07 9.03
CA VAL A 199 -8.42 2.87 8.25
C VAL A 199 -9.90 2.52 8.42
N ARG A 200 -10.41 2.51 9.65
CA ARG A 200 -11.81 2.21 9.95
C ARG A 200 -12.79 3.20 9.35
N THR A 201 -12.45 4.48 9.30
CA THR A 201 -13.30 5.48 8.64
C THR A 201 -13.63 5.10 7.19
N TYR A 202 -12.67 4.56 6.45
CA TYR A 202 -12.86 4.17 5.05
C TYR A 202 -13.37 2.73 4.86
N THR A 203 -13.19 1.85 5.84
CA THR A 203 -13.68 0.46 5.74
C THR A 203 -15.12 0.30 6.21
N THR A 204 -15.60 1.14 7.13
CA THR A 204 -16.97 1.09 7.66
C THR A 204 -17.97 1.94 6.87
N ASP A 205 -17.52 2.97 6.16
CA ASP A 205 -18.34 3.80 5.28
C ASP A 205 -17.68 4.01 3.91
N PRO A 206 -17.70 3.01 3.03
CA PRO A 206 -17.08 3.12 1.71
C PRO A 206 -17.76 4.14 0.79
N ALA A 207 -19.00 4.56 1.09
CA ALA A 207 -19.72 5.55 0.30
C ALA A 207 -19.31 7.00 0.64
N GLY A 208 -18.90 7.27 1.87
CA GLY A 208 -18.39 8.58 2.30
C GLY A 208 -16.95 8.88 1.89
N ALA A 209 -16.23 7.88 1.38
CA ALA A 209 -14.81 7.98 1.03
C ALA A 209 -14.52 8.46 -0.41
N ALA A 210 -15.57 8.70 -1.21
CA ALA A 210 -15.47 9.07 -2.63
C ALA A 210 -15.67 10.58 -2.89
N ALA A 211 -15.68 11.40 -1.83
CA ALA A 211 -15.86 12.85 -1.92
C ALA A 211 -14.54 13.62 -1.79
#